data_8281a75aa291630407a28a53ad7c64d6
#
_entry.id   8281a75aa291630407a28a53ad7c64d6
#
_cell.length_a   1.000
_cell.length_b   1.000
_cell.length_c   1.000
_cell.angle_alpha   90.00
_cell.angle_beta   90.00
_cell.angle_gamma   90.00
#
_symmetry.space_group_name_H-M   'P 1'
#
loop_
_entity.id
_entity.type
_entity.pdbx_description
1 polymer ?
#
loop_
_entity_poly.entity_id
_entity_poly.type
_entity_poly.pdbx_seq_one_letter_code
_entity_poly.pdbx_strand_id
1 'polypeptide(L)'
;MLKIIKTRLEGAKGIWPEELLSVLWAYRTTIRTPIGETLFRLTYGNEVVIPAEIGLTSYRVDNHNEGRNDEAIRLQLDLVDEVRAIAEQRLAQYQNRMAKHYNSRVQHRDFKVGDLILRKFIGAARDPTQGKLGLN
;
A
#
# COMPACT_ATOMS: atom_id res chain seq x y z
N MET A 1 3.25 -1.74 5.43
CA MET A 1 2.73 -0.53 6.10
C MET A 1 3.44 -0.28 7.43
N LEU A 2 3.31 -1.14 8.45
CA LEU A 2 3.91 -0.97 9.78
C LEU A 2 5.44 -0.69 9.76
N LYS A 3 6.20 -1.32 8.87
CA LYS A 3 7.65 -1.10 8.78
C LYS A 3 8.00 0.33 8.35
N ILE A 4 7.28 0.88 7.36
CA ILE A 4 7.50 2.25 6.87
C ILE A 4 7.14 3.27 7.96
N ILE A 5 6.02 3.05 8.66
CA ILE A 5 5.60 3.89 9.79
C ILE A 5 6.65 3.84 10.90
N LYS A 6 7.10 2.65 11.31
CA LYS A 6 8.15 2.50 12.31
C LYS A 6 9.42 3.26 11.94
N THR A 7 9.96 3.04 10.74
CA THR A 7 11.21 3.68 10.30
C THR A 7 11.12 5.20 10.31
N ARG A 8 9.97 5.76 9.96
CA ARG A 8 9.75 7.21 9.96
C ARG A 8 9.54 7.77 11.37
N LEU A 9 8.95 6.99 12.27
CA LEU A 9 8.65 7.42 13.63
C LEU A 9 9.77 7.11 14.64
N GLU A 10 10.79 6.32 14.27
CA GLU A 10 11.90 5.95 15.17
C GLU A 10 12.69 7.16 15.70
N GLY A 11 12.71 8.29 14.97
CA GLY A 11 13.32 9.55 15.42
C GLY A 11 12.37 10.51 16.13
N ALA A 12 11.06 10.26 16.13
CA ALA A 12 10.03 11.20 16.54
C ALA A 12 9.51 10.92 17.98
N LYS A 13 10.42 10.71 18.92
CA LYS A 13 10.04 10.47 20.32
C LYS A 13 9.29 11.66 20.89
N GLY A 14 7.99 11.49 21.18
CA GLY A 14 7.11 12.50 21.79
C GLY A 14 6.23 13.28 20.80
N ILE A 15 6.61 13.40 19.53
CA ILE A 15 5.85 14.12 18.49
C ILE A 15 5.24 13.17 17.43
N TRP A 16 5.23 11.87 17.71
CA TRP A 16 4.74 10.86 16.77
C TRP A 16 3.27 11.06 16.35
N PRO A 17 2.34 11.63 17.16
CA PRO A 17 0.97 11.83 16.72
C PRO A 17 0.87 12.85 15.59
N GLU A 18 1.65 13.93 15.65
CA GLU A 18 1.71 14.98 14.63
C GLU A 18 2.36 14.44 13.33
N GLU A 19 3.43 13.68 13.46
CA GLU A 19 4.13 13.07 12.34
C GLU A 19 3.31 11.95 11.66
N LEU A 20 2.42 11.29 12.40
CA LEU A 20 1.62 10.18 11.87
C LEU A 20 0.74 10.63 10.70
N LEU A 21 0.12 11.79 10.78
CA LEU A 21 -0.73 12.33 9.71
C LEU A 21 0.08 12.56 8.43
N SER A 22 1.26 13.16 8.55
CA SER A 22 2.18 13.39 7.43
C SER A 22 2.64 12.09 6.78
N VAL A 23 2.98 11.09 7.60
CA VAL A 23 3.39 9.76 7.11
C VAL A 23 2.24 9.04 6.40
N LEU A 24 1.03 9.09 6.95
CA LEU A 24 -0.16 8.50 6.33
C LEU A 24 -0.54 9.21 5.03
N TRP A 25 -0.43 10.54 5.00
CA TRP A 25 -0.62 11.32 3.77
C TRP A 25 0.35 10.88 2.70
N ALA A 26 1.63 10.91 2.96
CA ALA A 26 2.67 10.46 2.03
C ALA A 26 2.44 9.01 1.58
N TYR A 27 2.04 8.12 2.48
CA TYR A 27 1.73 6.73 2.15
C TYR A 27 0.57 6.59 1.17
N ARG A 28 -0.47 7.40 1.30
CA ARG A 28 -1.67 7.35 0.46
C ARG A 28 -1.46 8.00 -0.91
N THR A 29 -0.61 9.02 -0.98
CA THR A 29 -0.41 9.86 -2.17
C THR A 29 0.83 9.50 -2.98
N THR A 30 1.70 8.62 -2.47
CA THR A 30 2.87 8.15 -3.20
C THR A 30 2.51 7.01 -4.14
N ILE A 31 2.96 7.12 -5.40
CA ILE A 31 2.79 6.07 -6.42
C ILE A 31 3.47 4.78 -5.96
N ARG A 32 2.77 3.67 -6.07
CA ARG A 32 3.28 2.34 -5.78
C ARG A 32 3.90 1.74 -7.02
N THR A 33 5.21 1.57 -7.02
CA THR A 33 5.97 0.99 -8.14
C THR A 33 5.35 -0.29 -8.71
N PRO A 34 4.86 -1.26 -7.90
CA PRO A 34 4.30 -2.50 -8.44
C PRO A 34 3.00 -2.32 -9.21
N ILE A 35 2.20 -1.32 -8.88
CA ILE A 35 0.86 -1.10 -9.45
C ILE A 35 0.79 0.14 -10.34
N GLY A 36 1.74 1.07 -10.19
CA GLY A 36 1.80 2.31 -10.96
C GLY A 36 0.74 3.36 -10.57
N GLU A 37 0.06 3.16 -9.44
CA GLU A 37 -1.03 4.01 -8.96
C GLU A 37 -0.83 4.40 -7.49
N THR A 38 -1.49 5.49 -7.07
CA THR A 38 -1.59 5.87 -5.67
C THR A 38 -2.75 5.15 -4.99
N LEU A 39 -2.66 4.95 -3.68
CA LEU A 39 -3.80 4.39 -2.93
C LEU A 39 -4.99 5.36 -2.92
N PHE A 40 -4.71 6.66 -2.97
CA PHE A 40 -5.73 7.69 -3.04
C PHE A 40 -6.55 7.57 -4.33
N ARG A 41 -5.89 7.47 -5.49
CA ARG A 41 -6.57 7.30 -6.77
C ARG A 41 -7.38 6.01 -6.85
N LEU A 42 -6.84 4.90 -6.35
CA LEU A 42 -7.57 3.62 -6.30
C LEU A 42 -8.82 3.66 -5.41
N THR A 43 -8.86 4.57 -4.43
CA THR A 43 -10.00 4.71 -3.52
C THR A 43 -11.05 5.68 -4.05
N TYR A 44 -10.59 6.84 -4.52
CA TYR A 44 -11.45 7.97 -4.86
C TYR A 44 -11.60 8.24 -6.36
N GLY A 45 -10.89 7.50 -7.21
CA GLY A 45 -10.88 7.70 -8.66
C GLY A 45 -10.05 8.90 -9.15
N ASN A 46 -9.68 9.79 -8.25
CA ASN A 46 -9.00 11.06 -8.55
C ASN A 46 -7.61 11.13 -7.95
N GLU A 47 -6.76 11.97 -8.56
CA GLU A 47 -5.50 12.38 -7.94
C GLU A 47 -5.78 13.37 -6.79
N VAL A 48 -4.92 13.28 -5.77
CA VAL A 48 -4.97 14.22 -4.66
C VAL A 48 -4.46 15.59 -5.08
N VAL A 49 -5.12 16.64 -4.63
CA VAL A 49 -4.60 18.02 -4.74
C VAL A 49 -3.62 18.25 -3.60
N ILE A 50 -2.38 18.59 -3.91
CA ILE A 50 -1.36 18.87 -2.88
C ILE A 50 -1.63 20.24 -2.28
N PRO A 51 -1.42 20.43 -0.96
CA PRO A 51 -1.62 21.75 -0.30
C PRO A 51 -0.86 22.91 -0.97
N ALA A 52 0.29 22.64 -1.59
CA ALA A 52 1.04 23.64 -2.33
C ALA A 52 0.30 24.14 -3.59
N GLU A 53 -0.55 23.32 -4.20
CA GLU A 53 -1.36 23.72 -5.35
C GLU A 53 -2.51 24.65 -4.98
N ILE A 54 -2.96 24.62 -3.71
CA ILE A 54 -4.02 25.52 -3.21
C ILE A 54 -3.49 26.98 -3.12
N GLY A 55 -2.18 27.16 -2.88
CA GLY A 55 -1.54 28.47 -2.82
C GLY A 55 -0.96 28.96 -4.16
N LEU A 56 -0.90 28.10 -5.16
CA LEU A 56 -0.44 28.44 -6.50
C LEU A 56 -1.63 28.36 -7.44
N THR A 57 -1.86 29.42 -8.22
CA THR A 57 -2.85 29.42 -9.30
C THR A 57 -2.49 28.32 -10.31
N SER A 58 -3.07 27.15 -10.13
CA SER A 58 -2.99 26.09 -11.13
C SER A 58 -4.23 26.13 -12.01
N TYR A 59 -4.13 25.62 -13.23
CA TYR A 59 -5.27 25.50 -14.15
C TYR A 59 -6.49 24.84 -13.48
N ARG A 60 -6.27 23.90 -12.56
CA ARG A 60 -7.32 23.24 -11.78
C ARG A 60 -8.04 24.18 -10.80
N VAL A 61 -7.30 25.05 -10.15
CA VAL A 61 -7.84 26.03 -9.19
C VAL A 61 -8.61 27.13 -9.93
N ASP A 62 -8.03 27.65 -11.02
CA ASP A 62 -8.62 28.73 -11.82
C ASP A 62 -9.92 28.30 -12.52
N ASN A 63 -10.02 27.04 -12.91
CA ASN A 63 -11.18 26.48 -13.61
C ASN A 63 -12.11 25.67 -12.71
N HIS A 64 -11.98 25.79 -11.38
CA HIS A 64 -12.85 25.10 -10.45
C HIS A 64 -14.28 25.62 -10.58
N ASN A 65 -15.20 24.72 -10.93
CA ASN A 65 -16.65 24.95 -10.97
C ASN A 65 -17.31 23.80 -10.23
N GLU A 66 -18.05 24.11 -9.16
CA GLU A 66 -18.63 23.12 -8.25
C GLU A 66 -19.53 22.11 -8.98
N GLY A 67 -20.45 22.57 -9.84
CA GLY A 67 -21.35 21.70 -10.60
C GLY A 67 -20.62 20.78 -11.58
N ARG A 68 -19.61 21.29 -12.29
CA ARG A 68 -18.78 20.50 -13.20
C ARG A 68 -17.86 19.53 -12.45
N ASN A 69 -17.40 19.92 -11.26
CA ASN A 69 -16.55 19.08 -10.44
C ASN A 69 -17.30 17.83 -9.97
N ASP A 70 -18.55 17.96 -9.52
CA ASP A 70 -19.37 16.83 -9.10
C ASP A 70 -19.64 15.84 -10.23
N GLU A 71 -19.91 16.34 -11.44
CA GLU A 71 -20.11 15.52 -12.62
C GLU A 71 -18.82 14.81 -13.03
N ALA A 72 -17.67 15.51 -13.00
CA ALA A 72 -16.36 14.93 -13.27
C ALA A 72 -15.99 13.85 -12.24
N ILE A 73 -16.27 14.06 -10.95
CA ILE A 73 -16.05 13.06 -9.89
C ILE A 73 -16.90 11.82 -10.14
N ARG A 74 -18.17 11.95 -10.50
CA ARG A 74 -19.04 10.80 -10.81
C ARG A 74 -18.49 9.99 -11.97
N LEU A 75 -18.12 10.64 -13.09
CA LEU A 75 -17.50 9.98 -14.23
C LEU A 75 -16.20 9.25 -13.86
N GLN A 76 -15.40 9.85 -13.00
CA GLN A 76 -14.14 9.22 -12.57
C GLN A 76 -14.37 8.05 -11.61
N LEU A 77 -15.41 8.09 -10.79
CA LEU A 77 -15.83 6.96 -9.95
C LEU A 77 -16.35 5.79 -10.80
N ASP A 78 -17.03 6.06 -11.90
CA ASP A 78 -17.46 5.01 -12.82
C ASP A 78 -16.26 4.32 -13.51
N LEU A 79 -15.18 5.06 -13.76
CA LEU A 79 -13.95 4.52 -14.35
C LEU A 79 -12.98 3.91 -13.33
N VAL A 80 -13.23 4.06 -12.03
CA VAL A 80 -12.29 3.60 -10.99
C VAL A 80 -12.10 2.08 -10.99
N ASP A 81 -13.14 1.34 -11.35
CA ASP A 81 -13.05 -0.13 -11.39
C ASP A 81 -12.14 -0.62 -12.52
N GLU A 82 -12.10 0.07 -13.65
CA GLU A 82 -11.13 -0.20 -14.72
C GLU A 82 -9.69 0.07 -14.24
N VAL A 83 -9.46 1.19 -13.56
CA VAL A 83 -8.15 1.52 -12.98
C VAL A 83 -7.71 0.47 -11.96
N ARG A 84 -8.64 0.00 -11.13
CA ARG A 84 -8.40 -1.08 -10.14
C ARG A 84 -8.03 -2.39 -10.82
N ALA A 85 -8.76 -2.78 -11.87
CA ALA A 85 -8.46 -4.00 -12.62
C ALA A 85 -7.07 -3.96 -13.25
N ILE A 86 -6.67 -2.83 -13.84
CA ILE A 86 -5.32 -2.64 -14.40
C ILE A 86 -4.26 -2.72 -13.28
N ALA A 87 -4.51 -2.09 -12.14
CA ALA A 87 -3.61 -2.12 -10.99
C ALA A 87 -3.43 -3.54 -10.43
N GLU A 88 -4.51 -4.31 -10.35
CA GLU A 88 -4.48 -5.72 -9.94
C GLU A 88 -3.67 -6.59 -10.91
N GLN A 89 -3.87 -6.42 -12.21
CA GLN A 89 -3.10 -7.12 -13.24
C GLN A 89 -1.60 -6.81 -13.12
N ARG A 90 -1.23 -5.54 -12.95
CA ARG A 90 0.17 -5.13 -12.75
C ARG A 90 0.76 -5.75 -11.47
N LEU A 91 0.00 -5.77 -10.38
CA LEU A 91 0.40 -6.39 -9.13
C LEU A 91 0.65 -7.89 -9.29
N ALA A 92 -0.25 -8.61 -9.96
CA ALA A 92 -0.09 -10.04 -10.25
C ALA A 92 1.16 -10.31 -11.10
N GLN A 93 1.41 -9.50 -12.13
CA GLN A 93 2.63 -9.61 -12.94
C GLN A 93 3.89 -9.36 -12.11
N TYR A 94 3.88 -8.36 -11.23
CA TYR A 94 4.99 -8.08 -10.33
C TYR A 94 5.25 -9.24 -9.37
N GLN A 95 4.21 -9.79 -8.75
CA GLN A 95 4.29 -10.93 -7.84
C GLN A 95 4.85 -12.17 -8.55
N ASN A 96 4.38 -12.46 -9.77
CA ASN A 96 4.87 -13.56 -10.58
C ASN A 96 6.35 -13.40 -10.94
N ARG A 97 6.78 -12.18 -11.26
CA ARG A 97 8.19 -11.88 -11.53
C ARG A 97 9.06 -12.09 -10.29
N MET A 98 8.60 -11.62 -9.14
CA MET A 98 9.28 -11.81 -7.87
C MET A 98 9.36 -13.28 -7.48
N ALA A 99 8.28 -14.04 -7.64
CA ALA A 99 8.24 -15.47 -7.39
C ALA A 99 9.22 -16.24 -8.30
N LYS A 100 9.24 -15.94 -9.59
CA LYS A 100 10.21 -16.52 -10.54
C LYS A 100 11.66 -16.24 -10.13
N HIS A 101 11.95 -14.98 -9.78
CA HIS A 101 13.30 -14.59 -9.34
C HIS A 101 13.70 -15.26 -8.03
N TYR A 102 12.78 -15.40 -7.09
CA TYR A 102 13.03 -16.12 -5.84
C TYR A 102 13.24 -17.62 -6.10
N ASN A 103 12.35 -18.25 -6.84
CA ASN A 103 12.40 -19.68 -7.12
C ASN A 103 13.64 -20.09 -7.93
N SER A 104 14.16 -19.22 -8.80
CA SER A 104 15.40 -19.48 -9.54
C SER A 104 16.65 -19.57 -8.65
N ARG A 105 16.56 -19.04 -7.43
CA ARG A 105 17.65 -19.08 -6.43
C ARG A 105 17.45 -20.15 -5.35
N VAL A 106 16.30 -20.81 -5.35
CA VAL A 106 16.03 -21.90 -4.40
C VAL A 106 16.78 -23.13 -4.87
N GLN A 107 17.65 -23.64 -4.02
CA GLN A 107 18.33 -24.92 -4.26
C GLN A 107 17.40 -26.05 -3.86
N HIS A 108 17.19 -27.00 -4.78
CA HIS A 108 16.46 -28.21 -4.48
C HIS A 108 17.26 -29.02 -3.45
N ARG A 109 16.58 -29.44 -2.39
CA ARG A 109 17.16 -30.30 -1.35
C ARG A 109 16.24 -31.49 -1.11
N ASP A 110 16.79 -32.69 -1.27
CA ASP A 110 16.10 -33.91 -0.91
C ASP A 110 16.14 -34.11 0.60
N PHE A 111 14.98 -34.25 1.21
CA PHE A 111 14.84 -34.51 2.63
C PHE A 111 14.83 -36.02 2.89
N LYS A 112 15.56 -36.44 3.90
CA LYS A 112 15.58 -37.83 4.38
C LYS A 112 14.83 -37.96 5.70
N VAL A 113 14.39 -39.17 6.00
CA VAL A 113 13.78 -39.46 7.30
C VAL A 113 14.82 -39.18 8.40
N GLY A 114 14.48 -38.27 9.34
CA GLY A 114 15.35 -37.79 10.39
C GLY A 114 15.88 -36.37 10.21
N ASP A 115 15.66 -35.74 9.03
CA ASP A 115 16.03 -34.35 8.81
C ASP A 115 15.11 -33.41 9.61
N LEU A 116 15.71 -32.39 10.23
CA LEU A 116 14.98 -31.34 10.93
C LEU A 116 14.44 -30.32 9.92
N ILE A 117 13.14 -30.10 9.93
CA ILE A 117 12.44 -29.17 9.04
C ILE A 117 11.83 -28.03 9.85
N LEU A 118 12.17 -26.78 9.50
CA LEU A 118 11.49 -25.62 10.02
C LEU A 118 10.13 -25.45 9.30
N ARG A 119 9.04 -25.77 9.96
CA ARG A 119 7.70 -25.61 9.42
C ARG A 119 7.05 -24.34 9.95
N LYS A 120 6.51 -23.51 9.04
CA LYS A 120 5.68 -22.39 9.46
C LYS A 120 4.42 -22.94 10.13
N PHE A 121 4.25 -22.64 11.40
CA PHE A 121 3.06 -23.03 12.15
C PHE A 121 1.87 -22.18 11.70
N ILE A 122 0.91 -22.80 11.04
CA ILE A 122 -0.36 -22.16 10.67
C ILE A 122 -1.38 -22.54 11.73
N GLY A 123 -1.40 -21.77 12.76
CA GLY A 123 -2.47 -21.32 13.60
C GLY A 123 -3.52 -22.24 14.23
N ALA A 124 -3.37 -23.56 14.35
CA ALA A 124 -4.38 -24.35 15.09
C ALA A 124 -4.15 -24.49 16.62
N ALA A 125 -3.02 -24.01 17.14
CA ALA A 125 -2.69 -24.08 18.56
C ALA A 125 -2.13 -22.78 19.15
N ARG A 126 -2.51 -21.64 18.59
CA ARG A 126 -2.30 -20.38 19.30
C ARG A 126 -3.39 -20.27 20.35
N ASP A 127 -3.00 -20.28 21.61
CA ASP A 127 -3.87 -19.94 22.71
C ASP A 127 -4.54 -18.58 22.41
N PRO A 128 -5.87 -18.53 22.29
CA PRO A 128 -6.58 -17.29 21.96
C PRO A 128 -6.37 -16.19 23.00
N THR A 129 -5.84 -16.52 24.18
CA THR A 129 -5.50 -15.57 25.26
C THR A 129 -4.16 -14.88 25.02
N GLN A 130 -3.28 -15.45 24.19
CA GLN A 130 -2.04 -14.82 23.80
C GLN A 130 -2.25 -13.99 22.53
N GLY A 131 -2.42 -12.68 22.71
CA GLY A 131 -2.48 -11.74 21.59
C GLY A 131 -1.22 -11.79 20.73
N LYS A 132 -1.25 -11.05 19.62
CA LYS A 132 -0.17 -10.97 18.59
C LYS A 132 1.21 -10.55 19.15
N LEU A 133 1.28 -10.11 20.40
CA LEU A 133 2.44 -9.64 21.14
C LEU A 133 2.76 -10.49 22.39
N GLY A 134 2.19 -11.69 22.51
CA GLY A 134 2.54 -12.62 23.56
C GLY A 134 4.03 -12.93 23.53
N LEU A 135 4.67 -12.90 24.72
CA LEU A 135 6.06 -13.29 24.90
C LEU A 135 6.22 -14.76 24.49
N ASN A 136 7.23 -15.03 23.66
CA ASN A 136 7.70 -16.38 23.40
C ASN A 136 8.48 -16.89 24.60
#